data_88fdec77314b29b9faf04848baa1f3bc
#
_entry.id   88fdec77314b29b9faf04848baa1f3bc
#
_cell.length_a   1.000
_cell.length_b   1.000
_cell.length_c   1.000
_cell.angle_alpha   90.00
_cell.angle_beta   90.00
_cell.angle_gamma   90.00
#
_symmetry.space_group_name_H-M   'P 1'
#
loop_
_entity.id
_entity.type
_entity.pdbx_description
1 polymer ?
#
loop_
_entity_poly.entity_id
_entity_poly.type
_entity_poly.pdbx_seq_one_letter_code
_entity_poly.pdbx_strand_id
1 'polypeptide(L)'
;MEELNRKTIDRAVLVGLNADCFTKEETATETTLDELEALLNTAGGECAGKVLQNKHTPDPRSFIGEGKAEEVRQLVLETGANMVIFDNDLTPSQTRTLEDILKTTVLDRSALILDIFAQRAKTREGKLQVELAQYQYYLPRLTVWNEEMGRLGGGIGTRGPGETQLETDKRYIRSRIQKLRENLELVRKTRAEQRRRRQKNELPVVALVGYTNAGKSTLLNALTGSDIPANNRLFDTLDTTTRQLTVSDTCQALLSDTVGFIAKLPHHLVEAFRATLEELEYADLLVHVIDSADPEREDHIAVVNRLIAELAKPGTPVLECYNKCDLVPDDEIPRGSDKVAISAANGYGLDALKGAIETQLGRGKHRVKLLLPYQQGSMVAALHDTAQVLSSEYADNGIQIDAVLDETLFGRLRQYVIEEV
;
A
#
# COMPACT_ATOMS: atom_id res chain seq x y z
N MET A 1 37.83 23.37 -2.74
CA MET A 1 36.37 23.42 -3.04
C MET A 1 35.78 22.03 -3.35
N GLU A 2 36.40 20.94 -2.85
CA GLU A 2 35.93 19.54 -3.03
C GLU A 2 35.38 18.88 -1.75
N GLU A 3 35.27 19.59 -0.64
CA GLU A 3 34.83 19.01 0.64
C GLU A 3 33.33 19.24 0.96
N LEU A 4 32.56 19.89 0.07
CA LEU A 4 31.19 20.32 0.37
C LEU A 4 30.10 19.33 -0.13
N ASN A 5 30.45 18.13 -0.56
CA ASN A 5 29.47 17.19 -1.11
C ASN A 5 29.57 15.75 -0.54
N ARG A 6 30.11 15.57 0.66
CA ARG A 6 29.84 14.35 1.41
C ARG A 6 28.45 14.47 2.01
N LYS A 7 27.44 13.85 1.39
CA LYS A 7 26.19 13.52 2.08
C LYS A 7 26.60 12.77 3.35
N THR A 8 26.49 13.42 4.49
CA THR A 8 26.61 12.75 5.79
C THR A 8 25.51 11.71 5.81
N ILE A 9 25.87 10.43 5.89
CA ILE A 9 24.92 9.36 6.03
C ILE A 9 24.27 9.52 7.41
N ASP A 10 22.96 9.57 7.45
CA ASP A 10 22.22 9.64 8.71
C ASP A 10 22.38 8.34 9.48
N ARG A 11 22.84 8.43 10.73
CA ARG A 11 23.04 7.28 11.62
C ARG A 11 22.04 7.36 12.77
N ALA A 12 21.23 6.31 12.91
CA ALA A 12 20.14 6.29 13.88
C ALA A 12 20.31 5.18 14.92
N VAL A 13 19.95 5.50 16.16
CA VAL A 13 19.63 4.50 17.19
C VAL A 13 18.15 4.18 17.10
N LEU A 14 17.81 2.91 17.00
CA LEU A 14 16.43 2.43 16.92
C LEU A 14 15.92 2.04 18.30
N VAL A 15 14.74 2.53 18.67
CA VAL A 15 14.18 2.33 20.00
C VAL A 15 12.77 1.76 19.89
N GLY A 16 12.47 0.71 20.65
CA GLY A 16 11.15 0.12 20.76
C GLY A 16 10.70 0.00 22.21
N LEU A 17 9.39 0.16 22.43
CA LEU A 17 8.74 -0.12 23.70
C LEU A 17 7.73 -1.24 23.53
N ASN A 18 7.85 -2.26 24.36
CA ASN A 18 6.83 -3.28 24.60
C ASN A 18 6.14 -2.96 25.92
N ALA A 19 4.83 -2.78 25.92
CA ALA A 19 4.04 -2.51 27.12
C ALA A 19 2.83 -3.44 27.21
N ASP A 20 2.48 -3.85 28.44
CA ASP A 20 1.37 -4.79 28.68
C ASP A 20 0.00 -4.24 28.23
N CYS A 21 -0.12 -2.91 28.13
CA CYS A 21 -1.34 -2.24 27.68
C CYS A 21 -1.45 -2.12 26.16
N PHE A 22 -0.41 -2.50 25.42
CA PHE A 22 -0.40 -2.40 23.96
C PHE A 22 -1.10 -3.59 23.31
N THR A 23 -1.72 -3.34 22.19
CA THR A 23 -2.16 -4.39 21.27
C THR A 23 -0.93 -5.05 20.61
N LYS A 24 -1.12 -6.24 20.02
CA LYS A 24 -0.04 -6.89 19.25
C LYS A 24 0.57 -5.97 18.20
N GLU A 25 -0.23 -5.10 17.62
CA GLU A 25 0.17 -4.16 16.57
C GLU A 25 0.97 -2.95 17.11
N GLU A 26 0.73 -2.54 18.34
CA GLU A 26 1.45 -1.42 18.97
C GLU A 26 2.77 -1.87 19.61
N THR A 27 2.87 -3.14 19.96
CA THR A 27 4.03 -3.71 20.66
C THR A 27 5.27 -3.69 19.78
N ALA A 28 6.39 -3.17 20.31
CA ALA A 28 7.70 -3.32 19.68
C ALA A 28 8.35 -4.64 20.11
N THR A 29 8.97 -5.31 19.16
CA THR A 29 9.72 -6.56 19.33
C THR A 29 11.08 -6.42 18.63
N GLU A 30 11.95 -7.42 18.80
CA GLU A 30 13.21 -7.47 18.04
C GLU A 30 12.93 -7.50 16.54
N THR A 31 11.94 -8.29 16.10
CA THR A 31 11.54 -8.38 14.68
C THR A 31 11.02 -7.06 14.13
N THR A 32 10.20 -6.31 14.90
CA THR A 32 9.73 -5.00 14.43
C THR A 32 10.86 -3.96 14.38
N LEU A 33 11.88 -4.10 15.25
CA LEU A 33 13.10 -3.29 15.16
C LEU A 33 13.98 -3.67 13.96
N ASP A 34 14.01 -4.95 13.56
CA ASP A 34 14.67 -5.39 12.32
C ASP A 34 13.96 -4.82 11.09
N GLU A 35 12.64 -4.80 11.10
CA GLU A 35 11.84 -4.15 10.05
C GLU A 35 12.08 -2.62 10.01
N LEU A 36 12.17 -1.96 11.19
CA LEU A 36 12.50 -0.54 11.29
C LEU A 36 13.90 -0.24 10.74
N GLU A 37 14.87 -1.12 10.96
CA GLU A 37 16.19 -1.03 10.35
C GLU A 37 16.13 -1.14 8.83
N ALA A 38 15.34 -2.06 8.29
CA ALA A 38 15.13 -2.19 6.86
C ALA A 38 14.47 -0.93 6.25
N LEU A 39 13.55 -0.28 6.99
CA LEU A 39 12.99 1.02 6.62
C LEU A 39 14.06 2.11 6.61
N LEU A 40 14.89 2.20 7.65
CA LEU A 40 15.98 3.15 7.74
C LEU A 40 16.98 3.00 6.58
N ASN A 41 17.37 1.76 6.29
CA ASN A 41 18.24 1.45 5.14
C ASN A 41 17.61 1.86 3.81
N THR A 42 16.28 1.70 3.69
CA THR A 42 15.52 2.14 2.50
C THR A 42 15.52 3.66 2.36
N ALA A 43 15.46 4.40 3.46
CA ALA A 43 15.61 5.86 3.50
C ALA A 43 17.03 6.34 3.20
N GLY A 44 18.02 5.44 3.26
CA GLY A 44 19.44 5.74 3.03
C GLY A 44 20.24 6.03 4.29
N GLY A 45 19.69 5.71 5.48
CA GLY A 45 20.37 5.80 6.76
C GLY A 45 21.03 4.49 7.18
N GLU A 46 21.79 4.54 8.27
CA GLU A 46 22.48 3.40 8.89
C GLU A 46 22.05 3.21 10.34
N CYS A 47 21.83 1.95 10.76
CA CYS A 47 21.54 1.60 12.14
C CYS A 47 22.82 1.64 12.97
N ALA A 48 22.84 2.45 14.01
CA ALA A 48 23.95 2.57 14.95
C ALA A 48 23.78 1.66 16.18
N GLY A 49 22.55 1.23 16.47
CA GLY A 49 22.22 0.33 17.56
C GLY A 49 20.71 0.19 17.76
N LYS A 50 20.29 -0.86 18.45
CA LYS A 50 18.90 -1.14 18.77
C LYS A 50 18.70 -1.23 20.28
N VAL A 51 17.62 -0.65 20.78
CA VAL A 51 17.25 -0.66 22.19
C VAL A 51 15.78 -1.05 22.32
N LEU A 52 15.50 -2.14 22.99
CA LEU A 52 14.14 -2.55 23.33
C LEU A 52 13.91 -2.41 24.83
N GLN A 53 12.80 -1.80 25.22
CA GLN A 53 12.37 -1.72 26.61
C GLN A 53 11.07 -2.50 26.79
N ASN A 54 11.02 -3.34 27.85
CA ASN A 54 9.78 -3.92 28.35
C ASN A 54 9.31 -3.15 29.58
N LYS A 55 8.04 -2.73 29.60
CA LYS A 55 7.46 -1.96 30.69
C LYS A 55 5.96 -2.25 30.82
N HIS A 56 5.37 -2.09 31.99
CA HIS A 56 3.92 -2.30 32.16
C HIS A 56 3.10 -1.24 31.42
N THR A 57 3.52 0.03 31.46
CA THR A 57 2.84 1.14 30.79
C THR A 57 3.86 2.13 30.25
N PRO A 58 3.59 2.79 29.11
CA PRO A 58 4.43 3.87 28.61
C PRO A 58 4.53 5.03 29.62
N ASP A 59 5.65 5.72 29.61
CA ASP A 59 5.76 6.95 30.38
C ASP A 59 4.95 8.07 29.67
N PRO A 60 4.09 8.79 30.38
CA PRO A 60 3.28 9.84 29.75
C PRO A 60 4.09 10.98 29.13
N ARG A 61 5.29 11.29 29.69
CA ARG A 61 6.13 12.40 29.23
C ARG A 61 7.17 11.99 28.22
N SER A 62 7.91 10.92 28.51
CA SER A 62 9.09 10.48 27.75
C SER A 62 8.87 9.17 26.99
N PHE A 63 7.67 8.58 27.04
CA PHE A 63 7.31 7.32 26.41
C PHE A 63 8.08 6.12 27.02
N ILE A 64 9.42 6.16 27.01
CA ILE A 64 10.32 5.21 27.70
C ILE A 64 10.66 5.72 29.10
N GLY A 65 11.18 4.85 29.98
CA GLY A 65 11.61 5.24 31.32
C GLY A 65 12.85 6.16 31.27
N GLU A 66 12.99 7.05 32.28
CA GLU A 66 14.13 7.99 32.36
C GLU A 66 15.50 7.30 32.29
N GLY A 67 15.68 6.18 33.01
CA GLY A 67 16.93 5.39 32.98
C GLY A 67 17.21 4.82 31.59
N LYS A 68 16.17 4.40 30.85
CA LYS A 68 16.30 3.90 29.46
C LYS A 68 16.60 5.06 28.51
N ALA A 69 16.01 6.22 28.71
CA ALA A 69 16.33 7.41 27.94
C ALA A 69 17.80 7.82 28.10
N GLU A 70 18.35 7.73 29.32
CA GLU A 70 19.77 8.01 29.54
C GLU A 70 20.68 6.94 28.88
N GLU A 71 20.30 5.65 28.91
CA GLU A 71 20.99 4.59 28.18
C GLU A 71 21.03 4.86 26.66
N VAL A 72 19.88 5.26 26.07
CA VAL A 72 19.81 5.66 24.66
C VAL A 72 20.70 6.87 24.39
N ARG A 73 20.71 7.87 25.28
CA ARG A 73 21.58 9.06 25.14
C ARG A 73 23.05 8.68 25.14
N GLN A 74 23.47 7.78 26.02
CA GLN A 74 24.86 7.29 26.05
C GLN A 74 25.22 6.57 24.74
N LEU A 75 24.32 5.70 24.25
CA LEU A 75 24.52 4.98 23.00
C LEU A 75 24.64 5.95 21.80
N VAL A 76 23.83 7.02 21.76
CA VAL A 76 23.93 8.08 20.74
C VAL A 76 25.32 8.73 20.76
N LEU A 77 25.85 9.06 21.97
CA LEU A 77 27.16 9.67 22.11
C LEU A 77 28.29 8.71 21.71
N GLU A 78 28.22 7.44 22.12
CA GLU A 78 29.24 6.43 21.82
C GLU A 78 29.31 6.09 20.33
N THR A 79 28.15 5.99 19.67
CA THR A 79 28.06 5.61 18.26
C THR A 79 28.19 6.80 17.30
N GLY A 80 28.07 8.04 17.82
CA GLY A 80 28.02 9.24 16.98
C GLY A 80 26.77 9.31 16.12
N ALA A 81 25.66 8.68 16.56
CA ALA A 81 24.38 8.77 15.88
C ALA A 81 23.84 10.21 15.93
N ASN A 82 23.21 10.66 14.83
CA ASN A 82 22.66 12.01 14.71
C ASN A 82 21.15 12.05 14.87
N MET A 83 20.51 10.89 15.06
CA MET A 83 19.08 10.79 15.32
C MET A 83 18.70 9.53 16.10
N VAL A 84 17.49 9.52 16.66
CA VAL A 84 16.88 8.37 17.31
C VAL A 84 15.52 8.14 16.66
N ILE A 85 15.20 6.89 16.31
CA ILE A 85 13.94 6.53 15.66
C ILE A 85 13.20 5.53 16.53
N PHE A 86 11.96 5.87 16.89
CA PHE A 86 11.08 5.02 17.67
C PHE A 86 10.20 4.16 16.74
N ASP A 87 10.09 2.88 17.07
CA ASP A 87 9.19 1.93 16.36
C ASP A 87 7.71 2.19 16.66
N ASN A 88 7.43 2.84 17.77
CA ASN A 88 6.08 3.21 18.21
C ASN A 88 5.79 4.66 17.80
N ASP A 89 4.51 4.99 17.61
CA ASP A 89 4.08 6.37 17.39
C ASP A 89 4.26 7.22 18.65
N LEU A 90 4.80 8.41 18.48
CA LEU A 90 5.02 9.37 19.56
C LEU A 90 4.05 10.55 19.46
N THR A 91 3.55 10.99 20.61
CA THR A 91 2.85 12.28 20.68
C THR A 91 3.85 13.43 20.50
N PRO A 92 3.39 14.61 20.01
CA PRO A 92 4.25 15.78 19.84
C PRO A 92 5.00 16.19 21.12
N SER A 93 4.36 16.05 22.29
CA SER A 93 4.97 16.37 23.59
C SER A 93 6.04 15.36 23.99
N GLN A 94 5.82 14.07 23.70
CA GLN A 94 6.82 13.02 23.96
C GLN A 94 8.05 13.19 23.06
N THR A 95 7.84 13.45 21.75
CA THR A 95 8.95 13.71 20.81
C THR A 95 9.83 14.83 21.34
N ARG A 96 9.25 15.95 21.73
CA ARG A 96 9.99 17.09 22.28
C ARG A 96 10.72 16.76 23.57
N THR A 97 10.05 16.12 24.53
CA THR A 97 10.67 15.72 25.79
C THR A 97 11.89 14.80 25.55
N LEU A 98 11.75 13.88 24.60
CA LEU A 98 12.84 12.98 24.20
C LEU A 98 13.98 13.75 23.52
N GLU A 99 13.72 14.70 22.63
CA GLU A 99 14.73 15.56 22.02
C GLU A 99 15.51 16.38 23.09
N ASP A 100 14.78 16.88 24.10
CA ASP A 100 15.38 17.59 25.23
C ASP A 100 16.29 16.70 26.09
N ILE A 101 15.94 15.42 26.29
CA ILE A 101 16.74 14.45 27.05
C ILE A 101 17.91 13.94 26.21
N LEU A 102 17.64 13.49 24.98
CA LEU A 102 18.59 12.81 24.12
C LEU A 102 19.57 13.75 23.43
N LYS A 103 19.22 15.06 23.35
CA LYS A 103 20.00 16.11 22.67
C LYS A 103 20.28 15.81 21.20
N THR A 104 19.35 15.12 20.55
CA THR A 104 19.41 14.76 19.12
C THR A 104 18.01 14.74 18.55
N THR A 105 17.89 14.69 17.23
CA THR A 105 16.60 14.60 16.52
C THR A 105 15.90 13.28 16.85
N VAL A 106 14.62 13.35 17.16
CA VAL A 106 13.78 12.19 17.46
C VAL A 106 12.68 12.05 16.40
N LEU A 107 12.64 10.92 15.76
CA LEU A 107 11.60 10.55 14.79
C LEU A 107 10.82 9.35 15.33
N ASP A 108 9.60 9.17 14.81
CA ASP A 108 8.86 7.93 14.98
C ASP A 108 8.78 7.17 13.64
N ARG A 109 8.26 5.94 13.69
CA ARG A 109 8.08 5.09 12.51
C ARG A 109 7.28 5.80 11.40
N SER A 110 6.26 6.57 11.79
CA SER A 110 5.42 7.34 10.88
C SER A 110 6.20 8.39 10.09
N ALA A 111 7.10 9.12 10.75
CA ALA A 111 7.96 10.11 10.11
C ALA A 111 8.92 9.46 9.11
N LEU A 112 9.52 8.33 9.48
CA LEU A 112 10.44 7.59 8.59
C LEU A 112 9.73 7.07 7.33
N ILE A 113 8.53 6.51 7.48
CA ILE A 113 7.70 6.05 6.34
C ILE A 113 7.35 7.23 5.42
N LEU A 114 6.97 8.38 5.99
CA LEU A 114 6.68 9.60 5.22
C LEU A 114 7.89 10.10 4.42
N ASP A 115 9.10 9.98 4.98
CA ASP A 115 10.32 10.36 4.27
C ASP A 115 10.60 9.42 3.09
N ILE A 116 10.47 8.09 3.30
CA ILE A 116 10.59 7.11 2.22
C ILE A 116 9.57 7.42 1.10
N PHE A 117 8.33 7.71 1.45
CA PHE A 117 7.30 8.05 0.48
C PHE A 117 7.59 9.35 -0.27
N ALA A 118 8.14 10.37 0.41
CA ALA A 118 8.54 11.61 -0.24
C ALA A 118 9.65 11.39 -1.29
N GLN A 119 10.58 10.48 -1.01
CA GLN A 119 11.64 10.12 -1.96
C GLN A 119 11.13 9.29 -3.14
N ARG A 120 10.06 8.47 -2.96
CA ARG A 120 9.54 7.54 -3.95
C ARG A 120 8.44 8.10 -4.83
N ALA A 121 7.68 9.10 -4.39
CA ALA A 121 6.59 9.70 -5.14
C ALA A 121 7.09 10.34 -6.44
N LYS A 122 6.74 9.75 -7.58
CA LYS A 122 7.10 10.24 -8.92
C LYS A 122 5.92 10.93 -9.59
N THR A 123 4.72 10.38 -9.43
CA THR A 123 3.52 10.94 -10.03
C THR A 123 3.08 12.23 -9.35
N ARG A 124 2.33 13.07 -10.08
CA ARG A 124 1.73 14.28 -9.52
C ARG A 124 0.81 13.95 -8.34
N GLU A 125 0.06 12.87 -8.46
CA GLU A 125 -0.86 12.41 -7.44
C GLU A 125 -0.13 11.92 -6.19
N GLY A 126 0.84 11.01 -6.35
CA GLY A 126 1.66 10.52 -5.23
C GLY A 126 2.33 11.67 -4.47
N LYS A 127 2.87 12.68 -5.18
CA LYS A 127 3.44 13.88 -4.54
C LYS A 127 2.40 14.68 -3.73
N LEU A 128 1.19 14.86 -4.26
CA LEU A 128 0.12 15.56 -3.54
C LEU A 128 -0.33 14.79 -2.29
N GLN A 129 -0.39 13.47 -2.38
CA GLN A 129 -0.75 12.59 -1.26
C GLN A 129 0.30 12.63 -0.15
N VAL A 130 1.58 12.49 -0.52
CA VAL A 130 2.69 12.57 0.44
C VAL A 130 2.72 13.94 1.10
N GLU A 131 2.61 15.02 0.33
CA GLU A 131 2.60 16.38 0.86
C GLU A 131 1.42 16.58 1.83
N LEU A 132 0.24 16.06 1.51
CA LEU A 132 -0.93 16.10 2.40
C LEU A 132 -0.66 15.35 3.70
N ALA A 133 -0.13 14.12 3.63
CA ALA A 133 0.21 13.32 4.80
C ALA A 133 1.26 14.00 5.69
N GLN A 134 2.30 14.58 5.09
CA GLN A 134 3.34 15.33 5.80
C GLN A 134 2.73 16.53 6.55
N TYR A 135 1.89 17.34 5.91
CA TYR A 135 1.24 18.48 6.61
C TYR A 135 0.29 18.03 7.71
N GLN A 136 -0.42 16.92 7.54
CA GLN A 136 -1.27 16.35 8.60
C GLN A 136 -0.44 15.86 9.79
N TYR A 137 0.72 15.23 9.54
CA TYR A 137 1.64 14.78 10.56
C TYR A 137 2.31 15.95 11.31
N TYR A 138 2.73 17.01 10.61
CA TYR A 138 3.42 18.15 11.21
C TYR A 138 2.48 19.14 11.91
N LEU A 139 1.22 19.29 11.45
CA LEU A 139 0.29 20.28 11.99
C LEU A 139 0.13 20.21 13.52
N PRO A 140 -0.09 19.03 14.16
CA PRO A 140 -0.17 18.95 15.63
C PRO A 140 1.19 19.19 16.30
N ARG A 141 2.30 18.89 15.63
CA ARG A 141 3.67 19.04 16.16
C ARG A 141 4.14 20.49 16.21
N LEU A 142 3.68 21.35 15.34
CA LEU A 142 3.95 22.80 15.38
C LEU A 142 3.47 23.49 16.64
N THR A 143 2.45 22.96 17.30
CA THR A 143 1.87 23.56 18.50
C THR A 143 2.83 23.56 19.67
N VAL A 144 3.67 22.54 19.75
CA VAL A 144 4.59 22.30 20.87
C VAL A 144 5.86 23.14 20.76
N TRP A 145 6.32 23.44 19.54
CA TRP A 145 7.56 24.18 19.31
C TRP A 145 7.51 25.65 19.74
N ASN A 146 6.34 26.27 19.78
CA ASN A 146 6.21 27.71 20.02
C ASN A 146 5.66 28.09 21.40
N GLU A 147 5.26 27.12 22.25
CA GLU A 147 4.79 27.43 23.62
C GLU A 147 5.88 28.05 24.51
N GLU A 148 7.15 27.77 24.25
CA GLU A 148 8.25 28.38 24.99
C GLU A 148 8.57 29.82 24.57
N MET A 149 8.45 30.16 23.29
CA MET A 149 8.61 31.55 22.86
C MET A 149 7.50 32.46 23.40
N GLY A 150 6.30 31.91 23.62
CA GLY A 150 5.21 32.62 24.28
C GLY A 150 5.40 32.82 25.78
N ARG A 151 6.13 31.92 26.47
CA ARG A 151 6.42 32.04 27.92
C ARG A 151 7.51 33.05 28.26
N LEU A 152 8.41 33.35 27.32
CA LEU A 152 9.52 34.31 27.50
C LEU A 152 9.12 35.78 27.30
N GLY A 153 7.94 36.05 26.82
CA GLY A 153 7.55 37.40 26.40
C GLY A 153 6.17 37.86 26.85
N GLY A 154 5.90 37.99 28.15
CA GLY A 154 4.72 38.81 28.44
C GLY A 154 3.93 38.47 29.68
N GLY A 155 3.67 39.49 30.48
CA GLY A 155 2.71 39.47 31.55
C GLY A 155 1.27 39.25 31.07
N ILE A 156 0.35 39.04 32.02
CA ILE A 156 -1.08 38.80 31.82
C ILE A 156 -1.69 39.84 30.86
N GLY A 157 -2.07 39.41 29.64
CA GLY A 157 -2.81 40.22 28.66
C GLY A 157 -2.08 40.71 27.42
N THR A 158 -0.79 40.44 27.25
CA THR A 158 -0.03 40.76 26.01
C THR A 158 0.14 39.52 25.14
N ARG A 159 -0.52 39.49 23.98
CA ARG A 159 -0.25 38.55 22.91
C ARG A 159 1.16 38.81 22.40
N GLY A 160 2.10 37.95 22.72
CA GLY A 160 3.48 38.04 22.21
C GLY A 160 3.55 37.81 20.70
N PRO A 161 4.60 38.36 19.99
CA PRO A 161 4.78 38.16 18.56
C PRO A 161 4.90 36.69 18.15
N GLY A 162 5.27 35.77 19.07
CA GLY A 162 5.33 34.34 18.82
C GLY A 162 3.96 33.63 18.69
N GLU A 163 2.91 34.08 19.41
CA GLU A 163 1.54 33.54 19.25
C GLU A 163 0.96 33.87 17.89
N THR A 164 1.15 35.10 17.41
CA THR A 164 0.67 35.51 16.09
C THR A 164 1.36 34.78 14.94
N GLN A 165 2.62 34.47 15.07
CA GLN A 165 3.39 33.72 14.06
C GLN A 165 2.91 32.27 13.99
N LEU A 166 2.75 31.61 15.14
CA LEU A 166 2.22 30.25 15.22
C LEU A 166 0.81 30.13 14.63
N GLU A 167 -0.09 31.07 14.97
CA GLU A 167 -1.44 31.08 14.39
C GLU A 167 -1.41 31.31 12.88
N THR A 168 -0.50 32.12 12.40
CA THR A 168 -0.30 32.35 10.96
C THR A 168 0.21 31.09 10.27
N ASP A 169 1.21 30.41 10.84
CA ASP A 169 1.76 29.17 10.30
C ASP A 169 0.72 28.04 10.30
N LYS A 170 -0.05 27.88 11.39
CA LYS A 170 -1.18 26.94 11.43
C LYS A 170 -2.23 27.23 10.38
N ARG A 171 -2.57 28.51 10.18
CA ARG A 171 -3.55 28.93 9.17
C ARG A 171 -3.03 28.63 7.78
N TYR A 172 -1.76 28.92 7.51
CA TYR A 172 -1.10 28.60 6.26
C TYR A 172 -1.16 27.11 5.96
N ILE A 173 -0.77 26.26 6.92
CA ILE A 173 -0.78 24.80 6.75
C ILE A 173 -2.20 24.26 6.56
N ARG A 174 -3.19 24.74 7.35
CA ARG A 174 -4.59 24.33 7.14
C ARG A 174 -5.10 24.72 5.76
N SER A 175 -4.76 25.92 5.29
CA SER A 175 -5.09 26.37 3.92
C SER A 175 -4.41 25.48 2.87
N ARG A 176 -3.15 25.05 3.11
CA ARG A 176 -2.42 24.15 2.21
C ARG A 176 -3.06 22.77 2.17
N ILE A 177 -3.41 22.20 3.32
CA ILE A 177 -4.14 20.93 3.44
C ILE A 177 -5.44 20.99 2.64
N GLN A 178 -6.21 22.07 2.76
CA GLN A 178 -7.47 22.23 2.03
C GLN A 178 -7.24 22.25 0.51
N LYS A 179 -6.26 23.02 0.03
CA LYS A 179 -5.91 23.07 -1.40
C LYS A 179 -5.42 21.72 -1.93
N LEU A 180 -4.67 20.97 -1.14
CA LEU A 180 -4.20 19.63 -1.51
C LEU A 180 -5.37 18.66 -1.64
N ARG A 181 -6.34 18.69 -0.72
CA ARG A 181 -7.57 17.90 -0.80
C ARG A 181 -8.38 18.22 -2.06
N GLU A 182 -8.56 19.50 -2.37
CA GLU A 182 -9.26 19.93 -3.58
C GLU A 182 -8.56 19.44 -4.87
N ASN A 183 -7.22 19.53 -4.91
CA ASN A 183 -6.44 19.03 -6.03
C ASN A 183 -6.56 17.50 -6.19
N LEU A 184 -6.52 16.75 -5.09
CA LEU A 184 -6.70 15.30 -5.10
C LEU A 184 -8.10 14.89 -5.59
N GLU A 185 -9.14 15.63 -5.18
CA GLU A 185 -10.50 15.41 -5.70
C GLU A 185 -10.61 15.62 -7.22
N LEU A 186 -9.90 16.61 -7.77
CA LEU A 186 -9.84 16.80 -9.22
C LEU A 186 -9.14 15.63 -9.93
N VAL A 187 -8.05 15.13 -9.34
CA VAL A 187 -7.33 13.95 -9.88
C VAL A 187 -8.24 12.71 -9.83
N ARG A 188 -8.97 12.49 -8.74
CA ARG A 188 -9.95 11.39 -8.60
C ARG A 188 -11.03 11.44 -9.67
N LYS A 189 -11.62 12.62 -9.92
CA LYS A 189 -12.62 12.79 -10.99
C LYS A 189 -12.06 12.42 -12.35
N THR A 190 -10.85 12.89 -12.68
CA THR A 190 -10.19 12.56 -13.95
C THR A 190 -9.92 11.05 -14.08
N ARG A 191 -9.47 10.39 -13.01
CA ARG A 191 -9.30 8.93 -12.99
C ARG A 191 -10.62 8.19 -13.16
N ALA A 192 -11.68 8.62 -12.50
CA ALA A 192 -13.00 8.01 -12.65
C ALA A 192 -13.50 8.07 -14.10
N GLU A 193 -13.28 9.19 -14.79
CA GLU A 193 -13.60 9.32 -16.23
C GLU A 193 -12.74 8.39 -17.11
N GLN A 194 -11.44 8.32 -16.83
CA GLN A 194 -10.54 7.42 -17.55
C GLN A 194 -10.90 5.95 -17.32
N ARG A 195 -11.28 5.58 -16.08
CA ARG A 195 -11.76 4.23 -15.73
C ARG A 195 -13.06 3.89 -16.49
N ARG A 196 -14.01 4.82 -16.53
CA ARG A 196 -15.25 4.64 -17.31
C ARG A 196 -15.00 4.35 -18.78
N ARG A 197 -13.96 4.97 -19.37
CA ARG A 197 -13.53 4.70 -20.74
C ARG A 197 -12.84 3.32 -20.87
N ARG A 198 -12.08 2.88 -19.86
CA ARG A 198 -11.44 1.55 -19.82
C ARG A 198 -12.44 0.43 -19.61
N GLN A 199 -13.47 0.64 -18.79
CA GLN A 199 -14.58 -0.32 -18.59
C GLN A 199 -15.35 -0.59 -19.88
N LYS A 200 -15.39 0.36 -20.84
CA LYS A 200 -15.92 0.12 -22.19
C LYS A 200 -15.07 -0.84 -23.03
N ASN A 201 -13.80 -1.03 -22.67
CA ASN A 201 -12.88 -1.96 -23.37
C ASN A 201 -12.84 -3.36 -22.70
N GLU A 202 -13.68 -3.62 -21.70
CA GLU A 202 -13.98 -4.93 -21.09
C GLU A 202 -12.79 -5.76 -20.58
N LEU A 203 -11.60 -5.16 -20.36
CA LEU A 203 -10.48 -5.88 -19.80
C LEU A 203 -10.59 -5.93 -18.27
N PRO A 204 -10.64 -7.13 -17.66
CA PRO A 204 -10.70 -7.28 -16.22
C PRO A 204 -9.40 -6.77 -15.58
N VAL A 205 -9.54 -6.27 -14.35
CA VAL A 205 -8.43 -5.71 -13.56
C VAL A 205 -8.01 -6.72 -12.49
N VAL A 206 -6.76 -7.14 -12.54
CA VAL A 206 -6.11 -7.98 -11.52
C VAL A 206 -5.15 -7.10 -10.72
N ALA A 207 -5.37 -6.96 -9.42
CA ALA A 207 -4.50 -6.18 -8.56
C ALA A 207 -3.59 -7.10 -7.72
N LEU A 208 -2.28 -6.83 -7.76
CA LEU A 208 -1.30 -7.48 -6.89
C LEU A 208 -1.32 -6.79 -5.53
N VAL A 209 -1.58 -7.55 -4.49
CA VAL A 209 -1.57 -7.09 -3.11
C VAL A 209 -0.60 -7.93 -2.29
N GLY A 210 -0.10 -7.41 -1.20
CA GLY A 210 0.80 -8.18 -0.33
C GLY A 210 1.73 -7.29 0.46
N TYR A 211 2.42 -7.90 1.39
CA TYR A 211 3.34 -7.20 2.26
C TYR A 211 4.50 -6.56 1.47
N THR A 212 5.19 -5.57 2.06
CA THR A 212 6.39 -5.00 1.44
C THR A 212 7.42 -6.12 1.21
N ASN A 213 8.13 -6.01 0.09
CA ASN A 213 9.17 -7.00 -0.30
C ASN A 213 8.68 -8.45 -0.54
N ALA A 214 7.37 -8.71 -0.63
CA ALA A 214 6.85 -10.03 -1.00
C ALA A 214 7.11 -10.40 -2.48
N GLY A 215 7.60 -9.46 -3.29
CA GLY A 215 7.98 -9.67 -4.68
C GLY A 215 6.91 -9.29 -5.71
N LYS A 216 5.97 -8.40 -5.39
CA LYS A 216 4.90 -7.92 -6.29
C LYS A 216 5.43 -7.35 -7.60
N SER A 217 6.36 -6.40 -7.54
CA SER A 217 6.94 -5.75 -8.72
C SER A 217 7.79 -6.72 -9.56
N THR A 218 8.48 -7.67 -8.90
CA THR A 218 9.19 -8.77 -9.59
C THR A 218 8.20 -9.65 -10.34
N LEU A 219 7.08 -9.99 -9.70
CA LEU A 219 6.02 -10.80 -10.32
C LEU A 219 5.37 -10.05 -11.50
N LEU A 220 5.09 -8.77 -11.36
CA LEU A 220 4.57 -7.96 -12.47
C LEU A 220 5.54 -8.00 -13.66
N ASN A 221 6.84 -7.79 -13.43
CA ASN A 221 7.85 -7.86 -14.49
C ASN A 221 7.89 -9.25 -15.15
N ALA A 222 7.88 -10.31 -14.35
CA ALA A 222 7.93 -11.70 -14.86
C ALA A 222 6.70 -12.04 -15.71
N LEU A 223 5.51 -11.54 -15.35
CA LEU A 223 4.27 -11.82 -16.07
C LEU A 223 4.09 -10.97 -17.33
N THR A 224 4.60 -9.73 -17.33
CA THR A 224 4.34 -8.75 -18.42
C THR A 224 5.55 -8.45 -19.30
N GLY A 225 6.73 -8.99 -18.96
CA GLY A 225 7.98 -8.67 -19.66
C GLY A 225 8.43 -7.21 -19.48
N SER A 226 7.92 -6.54 -18.46
CA SER A 226 8.29 -5.16 -18.13
C SER A 226 9.62 -5.11 -17.38
N ASP A 227 10.30 -3.97 -17.43
CA ASP A 227 11.55 -3.71 -16.70
C ASP A 227 11.35 -2.57 -15.69
N ILE A 228 10.44 -2.80 -14.72
CA ILE A 228 10.22 -1.87 -13.63
C ILE A 228 11.28 -2.15 -12.55
N PRO A 229 11.92 -1.11 -11.97
CA PRO A 229 12.86 -1.32 -10.89
C PRO A 229 12.22 -2.14 -9.76
N ALA A 230 12.77 -3.32 -9.49
CA ALA A 230 12.35 -4.21 -8.43
C ALA A 230 13.58 -4.51 -7.58
N ASN A 231 13.81 -3.66 -6.57
CA ASN A 231 14.92 -3.82 -5.64
C ASN A 231 14.43 -4.49 -4.37
N ASN A 232 15.36 -5.11 -3.64
CA ASN A 232 15.06 -5.74 -2.35
C ASN A 232 14.94 -4.65 -1.25
N ARG A 233 14.01 -3.69 -1.40
CA ARG A 233 13.79 -2.57 -0.49
C ARG A 233 12.30 -2.44 -0.17
N LEU A 234 12.02 -2.04 1.07
CA LEU A 234 10.65 -1.77 1.49
C LEU A 234 10.08 -0.55 0.73
N PHE A 235 8.83 -0.59 0.34
CA PHE A 235 8.15 0.49 -0.41
C PHE A 235 8.84 0.90 -1.73
N ASP A 236 9.35 -0.06 -2.48
CA ASP A 236 9.96 0.25 -3.78
C ASP A 236 8.94 0.79 -4.79
N THR A 237 7.69 0.34 -4.68
CA THR A 237 6.54 0.84 -5.45
C THR A 237 5.62 1.67 -4.56
N LEU A 238 5.50 2.97 -4.84
CA LEU A 238 4.53 3.88 -4.22
C LEU A 238 3.41 4.27 -5.21
N ASP A 239 3.77 4.52 -6.45
CA ASP A 239 2.83 4.84 -7.52
C ASP A 239 2.35 3.55 -8.18
N THR A 240 1.05 3.37 -8.33
CA THR A 240 0.47 2.20 -9.00
C THR A 240 0.92 2.12 -10.45
N THR A 241 1.36 0.95 -10.86
CA THR A 241 1.74 0.68 -12.25
C THR A 241 0.84 -0.38 -12.83
N THR A 242 0.10 -0.04 -13.90
CA THR A 242 -0.79 -0.96 -14.60
C THR A 242 -0.17 -1.38 -15.93
N ARG A 243 -0.19 -2.68 -16.24
CA ARG A 243 0.28 -3.27 -17.48
C ARG A 243 -0.75 -4.25 -18.02
N GLN A 244 -0.75 -4.43 -19.33
CA GLN A 244 -1.55 -5.46 -19.96
C GLN A 244 -0.89 -6.82 -19.77
N LEU A 245 -1.66 -7.78 -19.33
CA LEU A 245 -1.26 -9.18 -19.15
C LEU A 245 -2.04 -10.04 -20.14
N THR A 246 -1.33 -10.80 -20.97
CA THR A 246 -1.89 -11.90 -21.73
C THR A 246 -1.90 -13.13 -20.84
N VAL A 247 -3.08 -13.53 -20.37
CA VAL A 247 -3.28 -14.67 -19.48
C VAL A 247 -3.27 -15.95 -20.34
N SER A 248 -4.08 -15.96 -21.41
CA SER A 248 -4.14 -17.00 -22.43
C SER A 248 -4.45 -16.37 -23.80
N ASP A 249 -4.54 -17.19 -24.87
CA ASP A 249 -4.93 -16.73 -26.21
C ASP A 249 -6.31 -16.06 -26.23
N THR A 250 -7.18 -16.41 -25.29
CA THR A 250 -8.56 -15.93 -25.18
C THR A 250 -8.78 -14.98 -24.02
N CYS A 251 -7.84 -14.86 -23.07
CA CYS A 251 -7.99 -14.06 -21.87
C CYS A 251 -6.86 -13.02 -21.75
N GLN A 252 -7.26 -11.75 -21.73
CA GLN A 252 -6.38 -10.62 -21.44
C GLN A 252 -6.90 -9.88 -20.19
N ALA A 253 -5.98 -9.36 -19.39
CA ALA A 253 -6.31 -8.61 -18.18
C ALA A 253 -5.39 -7.39 -18.02
N LEU A 254 -5.78 -6.44 -17.21
CA LEU A 254 -4.91 -5.39 -16.72
C LEU A 254 -4.33 -5.81 -15.38
N LEU A 255 -3.02 -5.97 -15.30
CA LEU A 255 -2.32 -6.28 -14.06
C LEU A 255 -1.80 -4.98 -13.43
N SER A 256 -2.21 -4.72 -12.19
CA SER A 256 -1.83 -3.52 -11.45
C SER A 256 -0.98 -3.89 -10.24
N ASP A 257 0.22 -3.32 -10.14
CA ASP A 257 1.03 -3.37 -8.92
C ASP A 257 0.57 -2.29 -7.95
N THR A 258 0.43 -2.64 -6.69
CA THR A 258 -0.01 -1.72 -5.64
C THR A 258 1.10 -1.47 -4.62
N VAL A 259 0.90 -0.45 -3.79
CA VAL A 259 1.81 -0.16 -2.67
C VAL A 259 1.88 -1.38 -1.75
N GLY A 260 3.10 -1.75 -1.34
CA GLY A 260 3.29 -2.81 -0.36
C GLY A 260 2.73 -2.42 1.01
N PHE A 261 2.04 -3.34 1.65
CA PHE A 261 1.57 -3.15 3.02
C PHE A 261 2.70 -3.42 4.02
N ILE A 262 2.61 -2.81 5.17
CA ILE A 262 3.54 -2.98 6.28
C ILE A 262 2.76 -2.97 7.60
N ALA A 263 3.29 -3.64 8.61
CA ALA A 263 2.74 -3.57 9.95
C ALA A 263 2.84 -2.15 10.53
N LYS A 264 1.95 -1.82 11.45
CA LYS A 264 1.91 -0.49 12.12
C LYS A 264 1.81 0.69 11.15
N LEU A 265 1.09 0.51 10.00
CA LEU A 265 0.85 1.62 9.10
C LEU A 265 -0.16 2.59 9.74
N PRO A 266 0.22 3.84 10.02
CA PRO A 266 -0.65 4.79 10.70
C PRO A 266 -1.92 5.09 9.88
N HIS A 267 -3.08 5.21 10.53
CA HIS A 267 -4.36 5.47 9.86
C HIS A 267 -4.35 6.72 8.98
N HIS A 268 -3.66 7.79 9.39
CA HIS A 268 -3.56 9.00 8.59
C HIS A 268 -2.77 8.79 7.28
N LEU A 269 -1.84 7.82 7.25
CA LEU A 269 -1.17 7.42 6.02
C LEU A 269 -2.08 6.57 5.15
N VAL A 270 -2.85 5.64 5.71
CA VAL A 270 -3.86 4.88 4.95
C VAL A 270 -4.84 5.82 4.26
N GLU A 271 -5.35 6.84 4.97
CA GLU A 271 -6.23 7.86 4.38
C GLU A 271 -5.56 8.65 3.25
N ALA A 272 -4.31 9.08 3.45
CA ALA A 272 -3.57 9.83 2.44
C ALA A 272 -3.34 9.01 1.17
N PHE A 273 -3.06 7.71 1.31
CA PHE A 273 -2.83 6.79 0.19
C PHE A 273 -4.07 6.06 -0.30
N ARG A 274 -5.25 6.37 0.25
CA ARG A 274 -6.50 5.73 -0.14
C ARG A 274 -6.73 5.75 -1.65
N ALA A 275 -6.31 6.80 -2.34
CA ALA A 275 -6.47 6.90 -3.79
C ALA A 275 -5.53 5.96 -4.58
N THR A 276 -4.36 5.61 -4.06
CA THR A 276 -3.50 4.56 -4.64
C THR A 276 -4.04 3.17 -4.31
N LEU A 277 -4.75 3.03 -3.20
CA LEU A 277 -5.41 1.82 -2.77
C LEU A 277 -6.80 1.63 -3.41
N GLU A 278 -7.35 2.67 -4.07
CA GLU A 278 -8.61 2.58 -4.84
C GLU A 278 -8.57 1.51 -5.95
N GLU A 279 -7.38 1.13 -6.44
CA GLU A 279 -7.25 0.02 -7.40
C GLU A 279 -7.77 -1.31 -6.82
N LEU A 280 -7.74 -1.50 -5.49
CA LEU A 280 -8.31 -2.66 -4.81
C LEU A 280 -9.85 -2.67 -4.86
N GLU A 281 -10.48 -1.49 -4.75
CA GLU A 281 -11.92 -1.33 -4.81
C GLU A 281 -12.49 -1.70 -6.20
N TYR A 282 -11.68 -1.49 -7.25
CA TYR A 282 -12.11 -1.72 -8.63
C TYR A 282 -11.53 -2.98 -9.25
N ALA A 283 -10.77 -3.77 -8.50
CA ALA A 283 -10.23 -5.02 -8.99
C ALA A 283 -11.31 -6.09 -9.14
N ASP A 284 -11.25 -6.84 -10.23
CA ASP A 284 -12.09 -8.02 -10.47
C ASP A 284 -11.49 -9.26 -9.79
N LEU A 285 -10.18 -9.24 -9.54
CA LEU A 285 -9.43 -10.29 -8.84
C LEU A 285 -8.27 -9.66 -8.05
N LEU A 286 -8.09 -10.09 -6.81
CA LEU A 286 -6.90 -9.77 -6.02
C LEU A 286 -5.96 -10.97 -6.01
N VAL A 287 -4.69 -10.74 -6.33
CA VAL A 287 -3.61 -11.73 -6.18
C VAL A 287 -2.79 -11.32 -4.95
N HIS A 288 -3.00 -12.03 -3.86
CA HIS A 288 -2.27 -11.81 -2.61
C HIS A 288 -0.91 -12.49 -2.69
N VAL A 289 0.13 -11.71 -2.94
CA VAL A 289 1.51 -12.18 -3.04
C VAL A 289 2.11 -12.30 -1.64
N ILE A 290 2.49 -13.50 -1.27
CA ILE A 290 2.96 -13.89 0.06
C ILE A 290 4.42 -14.36 -0.07
N ASP A 291 5.30 -13.86 0.80
CA ASP A 291 6.67 -14.36 0.89
C ASP A 291 6.67 -15.69 1.65
N SER A 292 6.96 -16.79 0.96
CA SER A 292 6.98 -18.13 1.57
C SER A 292 8.12 -18.31 2.56
N ALA A 293 9.22 -17.59 2.38
CA ALA A 293 10.43 -17.71 3.21
C ALA A 293 10.38 -16.84 4.47
N ASP A 294 9.35 -16.01 4.63
CA ASP A 294 9.23 -15.13 5.78
C ASP A 294 8.75 -15.90 7.02
N PRO A 295 9.50 -15.87 8.14
CA PRO A 295 9.09 -16.51 9.39
C PRO A 295 7.78 -15.94 9.98
N GLU A 296 7.48 -14.64 9.73
CA GLU A 296 6.27 -13.95 10.19
C GLU A 296 5.15 -13.96 9.14
N ARG A 297 5.23 -14.86 8.14
CA ARG A 297 4.31 -14.98 7.02
C ARG A 297 2.83 -14.93 7.45
N GLU A 298 2.45 -15.66 8.50
CA GLU A 298 1.05 -15.70 8.95
C GLU A 298 0.57 -14.37 9.52
N ASP A 299 1.43 -13.64 10.23
CA ASP A 299 1.11 -12.30 10.73
C ASP A 299 0.99 -11.29 9.56
N HIS A 300 1.87 -11.38 8.57
CA HIS A 300 1.80 -10.56 7.37
C HIS A 300 0.54 -10.85 6.55
N ILE A 301 0.13 -12.10 6.41
CA ILE A 301 -1.14 -12.49 5.79
C ILE A 301 -2.31 -11.86 6.55
N ALA A 302 -2.32 -11.91 7.88
CA ALA A 302 -3.40 -11.34 8.68
C ALA A 302 -3.51 -9.81 8.50
N VAL A 303 -2.38 -9.09 8.46
CA VAL A 303 -2.34 -7.63 8.18
C VAL A 303 -2.93 -7.32 6.81
N VAL A 304 -2.49 -8.03 5.76
CA VAL A 304 -2.96 -7.80 4.39
C VAL A 304 -4.45 -8.12 4.25
N ASN A 305 -4.90 -9.24 4.82
CA ASN A 305 -6.31 -9.66 4.76
C ASN A 305 -7.24 -8.64 5.44
N ARG A 306 -6.81 -8.01 6.55
CA ARG A 306 -7.58 -6.94 7.19
C ARG A 306 -7.73 -5.74 6.25
N LEU A 307 -6.65 -5.31 5.61
CA LEU A 307 -6.68 -4.19 4.68
C LEU A 307 -7.50 -4.52 3.41
N ILE A 308 -7.43 -5.75 2.90
CA ILE A 308 -8.31 -6.21 1.82
C ILE A 308 -9.78 -6.10 2.25
N ALA A 309 -10.13 -6.56 3.44
CA ALA A 309 -11.50 -6.50 3.95
C ALA A 309 -12.02 -5.07 4.12
N GLU A 310 -11.13 -4.11 4.42
CA GLU A 310 -11.47 -2.68 4.56
C GLU A 310 -11.60 -1.97 3.22
N LEU A 311 -10.74 -2.29 2.24
CA LEU A 311 -10.54 -1.51 1.03
C LEU A 311 -11.15 -2.13 -0.23
N ALA A 312 -11.24 -3.45 -0.31
CA ALA A 312 -11.75 -4.13 -1.48
C ALA A 312 -13.29 -4.17 -1.50
N LYS A 313 -13.85 -4.28 -2.70
CA LYS A 313 -15.29 -4.48 -2.85
C LYS A 313 -15.70 -5.83 -2.24
N PRO A 314 -16.78 -5.88 -1.44
CA PRO A 314 -17.27 -7.15 -0.89
C PRO A 314 -17.51 -8.19 -1.98
N GLY A 315 -16.96 -9.38 -1.81
CA GLY A 315 -17.09 -10.49 -2.76
C GLY A 315 -16.06 -10.53 -3.87
N THR A 316 -15.09 -9.60 -3.92
CA THR A 316 -13.94 -9.71 -4.84
C THR A 316 -13.15 -10.98 -4.50
N PRO A 317 -12.90 -11.88 -5.48
CA PRO A 317 -12.13 -13.09 -5.24
C PRO A 317 -10.67 -12.75 -4.91
N VAL A 318 -10.07 -13.55 -4.02
CA VAL A 318 -8.67 -13.45 -3.62
C VAL A 318 -7.96 -14.75 -3.96
N LEU A 319 -6.86 -14.66 -4.70
CA LEU A 319 -5.97 -15.77 -5.03
C LEU A 319 -4.67 -15.61 -4.23
N GLU A 320 -4.38 -16.56 -3.33
CA GLU A 320 -3.13 -16.55 -2.57
C GLU A 320 -1.97 -17.07 -3.43
N CYS A 321 -0.96 -16.24 -3.60
CA CYS A 321 0.21 -16.50 -4.41
C CYS A 321 1.46 -16.58 -3.52
N TYR A 322 1.89 -17.81 -3.19
CA TYR A 322 3.05 -18.08 -2.37
C TYR A 322 4.32 -17.96 -3.20
N ASN A 323 4.93 -16.78 -3.14
CA ASN A 323 6.15 -16.44 -3.87
C ASN A 323 7.41 -16.85 -3.10
N LYS A 324 8.55 -16.89 -3.79
CA LYS A 324 9.86 -17.32 -3.27
C LYS A 324 9.85 -18.78 -2.79
N CYS A 325 9.03 -19.62 -3.40
CA CYS A 325 8.94 -21.03 -3.07
C CYS A 325 10.26 -21.82 -3.29
N ASP A 326 11.19 -21.25 -4.05
CA ASP A 326 12.55 -21.77 -4.25
C ASP A 326 13.43 -21.70 -2.99
N LEU A 327 13.02 -20.94 -1.98
CA LEU A 327 13.77 -20.74 -0.74
C LEU A 327 13.26 -21.63 0.42
N VAL A 328 12.14 -22.35 0.25
CA VAL A 328 11.51 -23.17 1.27
C VAL A 328 11.23 -24.58 0.75
N PRO A 329 11.16 -25.59 1.65
CA PRO A 329 10.73 -26.94 1.29
C PRO A 329 9.29 -26.96 0.75
N ASP A 330 9.02 -27.84 -0.21
CA ASP A 330 7.75 -27.94 -0.94
C ASP A 330 6.55 -28.36 -0.03
N ASP A 331 6.82 -29.01 1.09
CA ASP A 331 5.86 -29.45 2.09
C ASP A 331 5.43 -28.33 3.06
N GLU A 332 6.19 -27.22 3.11
CA GLU A 332 5.84 -26.03 3.91
C GLU A 332 4.91 -25.04 3.18
N ILE A 333 4.68 -25.27 1.87
CA ILE A 333 3.84 -24.38 1.07
C ILE A 333 2.39 -24.85 1.10
N PRO A 334 1.44 -24.01 1.54
CA PRO A 334 0.03 -24.36 1.56
C PRO A 334 -0.52 -24.65 0.17
N ARG A 335 -1.34 -25.71 0.06
CA ARG A 335 -1.98 -26.11 -1.20
C ARG A 335 -3.50 -25.93 -1.11
N GLY A 336 -4.13 -25.51 -2.20
CA GLY A 336 -5.58 -25.32 -2.28
C GLY A 336 -6.01 -24.86 -3.67
N SER A 337 -7.29 -24.77 -3.90
CA SER A 337 -7.89 -24.34 -5.19
C SER A 337 -7.68 -22.84 -5.47
N ASP A 338 -7.40 -22.08 -4.44
CA ASP A 338 -7.17 -20.64 -4.41
C ASP A 338 -5.73 -20.27 -3.99
N LYS A 339 -4.82 -21.27 -4.05
CA LYS A 339 -3.42 -21.14 -3.63
C LYS A 339 -2.49 -21.61 -4.72
N VAL A 340 -1.50 -20.79 -5.06
CA VAL A 340 -0.51 -21.09 -6.10
C VAL A 340 0.90 -20.82 -5.57
N ALA A 341 1.79 -21.79 -5.72
CA ALA A 341 3.21 -21.65 -5.39
C ALA A 341 3.98 -21.16 -6.61
N ILE A 342 4.78 -20.12 -6.45
CA ILE A 342 5.60 -19.54 -7.51
C ILE A 342 7.00 -19.13 -7.02
N SER A 343 7.89 -18.96 -7.97
CA SER A 343 9.08 -18.13 -7.79
C SER A 343 9.15 -17.12 -8.94
N ALA A 344 8.83 -15.87 -8.63
CA ALA A 344 8.86 -14.80 -9.62
C ALA A 344 10.27 -14.52 -10.15
N ALA A 345 11.30 -14.86 -9.37
CA ALA A 345 12.71 -14.65 -9.73
C ALA A 345 13.20 -15.63 -10.79
N ASN A 346 12.78 -16.90 -10.73
CA ASN A 346 13.22 -17.95 -11.66
C ASN A 346 12.14 -18.39 -12.67
N GLY A 347 10.92 -17.84 -12.56
CA GLY A 347 9.82 -18.14 -13.48
C GLY A 347 9.00 -19.39 -13.13
N TYR A 348 9.31 -20.09 -12.03
CA TYR A 348 8.56 -21.27 -11.62
C TYR A 348 7.12 -20.94 -11.27
N GLY A 349 6.17 -21.77 -11.71
CA GLY A 349 4.76 -21.68 -11.36
C GLY A 349 3.98 -20.55 -12.04
N LEU A 350 4.59 -19.73 -12.92
CA LEU A 350 3.93 -18.58 -13.56
C LEU A 350 2.78 -19.02 -14.49
N ASP A 351 2.92 -20.13 -15.20
CA ASP A 351 1.84 -20.67 -16.05
C ASP A 351 0.68 -21.20 -15.20
N ALA A 352 0.97 -21.85 -14.08
CA ALA A 352 -0.05 -22.27 -13.12
C ALA A 352 -0.81 -21.06 -12.53
N LEU A 353 -0.08 -19.97 -12.22
CA LEU A 353 -0.69 -18.72 -11.78
C LEU A 353 -1.58 -18.10 -12.85
N LYS A 354 -1.16 -18.05 -14.12
CA LYS A 354 -2.00 -17.59 -15.22
C LYS A 354 -3.28 -18.40 -15.35
N GLY A 355 -3.18 -19.75 -15.31
CA GLY A 355 -4.36 -20.62 -15.35
C GLY A 355 -5.31 -20.43 -14.17
N ALA A 356 -4.77 -20.18 -12.95
CA ALA A 356 -5.57 -19.86 -11.79
C ALA A 356 -6.25 -18.49 -11.93
N ILE A 357 -5.57 -17.46 -12.45
CA ILE A 357 -6.15 -16.15 -12.75
C ILE A 357 -7.30 -16.29 -13.74
N GLU A 358 -7.11 -17.02 -14.86
CA GLU A 358 -8.14 -17.27 -15.87
C GLU A 358 -9.37 -17.96 -15.26
N THR A 359 -9.14 -18.99 -14.46
CA THR A 359 -10.21 -19.70 -13.75
C THR A 359 -11.01 -18.79 -12.82
N GLN A 360 -10.32 -17.93 -12.06
CA GLN A 360 -10.99 -17.01 -11.13
C GLN A 360 -11.75 -15.90 -11.86
N LEU A 361 -11.19 -15.35 -12.93
CA LEU A 361 -11.86 -14.33 -13.78
C LEU A 361 -13.01 -14.92 -14.58
N GLY A 362 -12.99 -16.23 -14.86
CA GLY A 362 -14.05 -16.97 -15.52
C GLY A 362 -15.21 -17.36 -14.60
N ARG A 363 -15.06 -17.29 -13.28
CA ARG A 363 -16.13 -17.61 -12.33
C ARG A 363 -17.34 -16.71 -12.53
N GLY A 364 -18.51 -17.32 -12.69
CA GLY A 364 -19.76 -16.60 -12.96
C GLY A 364 -19.85 -16.03 -14.39
N LYS A 365 -18.96 -16.45 -15.29
CA LYS A 365 -19.06 -16.16 -16.73
C LYS A 365 -19.33 -17.45 -17.48
N HIS A 366 -20.31 -17.39 -18.38
CA HIS A 366 -20.73 -18.49 -19.22
C HIS A 366 -20.40 -18.18 -20.68
N ARG A 367 -19.53 -18.97 -21.29
CA ARG A 367 -19.36 -18.89 -22.73
C ARG A 367 -20.46 -19.71 -23.38
N VAL A 368 -21.28 -19.04 -24.17
CA VAL A 368 -22.45 -19.65 -24.79
C VAL A 368 -22.59 -19.24 -26.24
N LYS A 369 -23.09 -20.18 -27.03
CA LYS A 369 -23.62 -19.88 -28.35
C LYS A 369 -25.12 -19.61 -28.22
N LEU A 370 -25.54 -18.43 -28.62
CA LEU A 370 -26.94 -17.98 -28.62
C LEU A 370 -27.49 -18.01 -30.05
N LEU A 371 -28.77 -18.36 -30.18
CA LEU A 371 -29.52 -18.11 -31.41
C LEU A 371 -30.65 -17.14 -31.12
N LEU A 372 -30.48 -15.89 -31.58
CA LEU A 372 -31.47 -14.84 -31.40
C LEU A 372 -32.34 -14.72 -32.66
N PRO A 373 -33.67 -14.76 -32.53
CA PRO A 373 -34.59 -14.53 -33.66
C PRO A 373 -34.35 -13.11 -34.25
N TYR A 374 -34.48 -12.96 -35.55
CA TYR A 374 -34.33 -11.68 -36.24
C TYR A 374 -35.18 -10.55 -35.70
N GLN A 375 -36.33 -10.89 -35.11
CA GLN A 375 -37.25 -9.91 -34.49
C GLN A 375 -36.67 -9.26 -33.24
N GLN A 376 -35.59 -9.81 -32.68
CA GLN A 376 -34.93 -9.31 -31.46
C GLN A 376 -33.59 -8.61 -31.73
N GLY A 377 -33.48 -7.91 -32.85
CA GLY A 377 -32.24 -7.16 -33.22
C GLY A 377 -31.78 -6.14 -32.18
N SER A 378 -32.69 -5.57 -31.37
CA SER A 378 -32.33 -4.70 -30.25
C SER A 378 -31.58 -5.44 -29.16
N MET A 379 -31.78 -6.74 -28.98
CA MET A 379 -31.09 -7.57 -28.01
C MET A 379 -29.66 -7.88 -28.46
N VAL A 380 -29.40 -7.98 -29.77
CA VAL A 380 -28.06 -8.10 -30.36
C VAL A 380 -27.25 -6.86 -30.05
N ALA A 381 -27.82 -5.67 -30.27
CA ALA A 381 -27.18 -4.41 -29.94
C ALA A 381 -26.89 -4.29 -28.43
N ALA A 382 -27.85 -4.67 -27.59
CA ALA A 382 -27.68 -4.69 -26.15
C ALA A 382 -26.56 -5.67 -25.70
N LEU A 383 -26.45 -6.85 -26.36
CA LEU A 383 -25.35 -7.80 -26.08
C LEU A 383 -23.99 -7.23 -26.43
N HIS A 384 -23.86 -6.51 -27.54
CA HIS A 384 -22.61 -5.81 -27.88
C HIS A 384 -22.24 -4.71 -26.89
N ASP A 385 -23.22 -4.17 -26.15
CA ASP A 385 -22.99 -3.14 -25.11
C ASP A 385 -22.74 -3.72 -23.71
N THR A 386 -23.22 -4.96 -23.45
CA THR A 386 -23.28 -5.53 -22.08
C THR A 386 -22.58 -6.88 -21.92
N ALA A 387 -22.12 -7.50 -23.01
CA ALA A 387 -21.48 -8.81 -23.00
C ALA A 387 -20.29 -8.85 -23.97
N GLN A 388 -19.34 -9.74 -23.71
CA GLN A 388 -18.22 -9.95 -24.63
C GLN A 388 -18.66 -10.85 -25.79
N VAL A 389 -18.95 -10.25 -26.94
CA VAL A 389 -19.30 -10.96 -28.16
C VAL A 389 -18.03 -11.38 -28.91
N LEU A 390 -17.81 -12.70 -29.06
CA LEU A 390 -16.64 -13.27 -29.73
C LEU A 390 -16.86 -13.37 -31.24
N SER A 391 -18.05 -13.80 -31.68
CA SER A 391 -18.45 -13.81 -33.07
C SER A 391 -19.97 -13.63 -33.22
N SER A 392 -20.37 -13.12 -34.39
CA SER A 392 -21.79 -12.96 -34.75
C SER A 392 -21.97 -13.35 -36.20
N GLU A 393 -22.83 -14.34 -36.48
CA GLU A 393 -23.12 -14.86 -37.80
C GLU A 393 -24.61 -14.91 -38.06
N TYR A 394 -25.01 -14.63 -39.31
CA TYR A 394 -26.41 -14.76 -39.73
C TYR A 394 -26.67 -16.21 -40.16
N ALA A 395 -27.64 -16.87 -39.51
CA ALA A 395 -28.06 -18.22 -39.81
C ALA A 395 -29.55 -18.20 -40.34
N ASP A 396 -30.00 -19.26 -40.99
CA ASP A 396 -31.31 -19.32 -41.57
C ASP A 396 -32.44 -19.02 -40.57
N ASN A 397 -32.27 -19.32 -39.30
CA ASN A 397 -33.28 -19.22 -38.23
C ASN A 397 -33.06 -18.02 -37.29
N GLY A 398 -32.07 -17.15 -37.53
CA GLY A 398 -31.76 -16.04 -36.65
C GLY A 398 -30.29 -15.62 -36.69
N ILE A 399 -29.85 -14.89 -35.69
CA ILE A 399 -28.47 -14.46 -35.53
C ILE A 399 -27.81 -15.36 -34.47
N GLN A 400 -26.76 -16.08 -34.87
CA GLN A 400 -25.97 -16.91 -33.99
C GLN A 400 -24.86 -16.03 -33.40
N ILE A 401 -24.75 -16.00 -32.09
CA ILE A 401 -23.77 -15.19 -31.35
C ILE A 401 -23.01 -16.12 -30.42
N ASP A 402 -21.66 -16.12 -30.54
CA ASP A 402 -20.78 -16.70 -29.52
C ASP A 402 -20.39 -15.57 -28.58
N ALA A 403 -20.78 -15.67 -27.32
CA ALA A 403 -20.57 -14.60 -26.34
C ALA A 403 -20.26 -15.18 -24.95
N VAL A 404 -19.53 -14.39 -24.17
CA VAL A 404 -19.29 -14.62 -22.74
C VAL A 404 -20.26 -13.74 -21.95
N LEU A 405 -21.15 -14.38 -21.19
CA LEU A 405 -22.20 -13.74 -20.40
C LEU A 405 -21.89 -13.83 -18.93
N ASP A 406 -22.28 -12.80 -18.16
CA ASP A 406 -22.35 -12.92 -16.71
C ASP A 406 -23.57 -13.77 -16.28
N GLU A 407 -23.60 -14.20 -15.02
CA GLU A 407 -24.68 -15.02 -14.45
C GLU A 407 -26.06 -14.40 -14.66
N THR A 408 -26.18 -13.06 -14.60
CA THR A 408 -27.42 -12.32 -14.73
C THR A 408 -27.92 -12.35 -16.17
N LEU A 409 -27.04 -12.11 -17.14
CA LEU A 409 -27.36 -12.16 -18.56
C LEU A 409 -27.60 -13.60 -19.01
N PHE A 410 -26.79 -14.54 -18.51
CA PHE A 410 -27.00 -15.96 -18.77
C PHE A 410 -28.37 -16.41 -18.32
N GLY A 411 -28.81 -16.06 -17.09
CA GLY A 411 -30.16 -16.37 -16.59
C GLY A 411 -31.27 -15.79 -17.46
N ARG A 412 -31.12 -14.54 -17.97
CA ARG A 412 -32.10 -13.89 -18.87
C ARG A 412 -32.15 -14.50 -20.27
N LEU A 413 -30.99 -14.94 -20.78
CA LEU A 413 -30.82 -15.40 -22.15
C LEU A 413 -30.84 -16.93 -22.29
N ARG A 414 -30.98 -17.64 -21.18
CA ARG A 414 -30.92 -19.11 -21.12
C ARG A 414 -31.79 -19.80 -22.16
N GLN A 415 -32.93 -19.22 -22.48
CA GLN A 415 -33.85 -19.77 -23.51
C GLN A 415 -33.32 -19.68 -24.95
N TYR A 416 -32.31 -18.87 -25.20
CA TYR A 416 -31.68 -18.68 -26.50
C TYR A 416 -30.33 -19.41 -26.62
N VAL A 417 -29.88 -20.06 -25.54
CA VAL A 417 -28.60 -20.79 -25.51
C VAL A 417 -28.78 -22.08 -26.30
N ILE A 418 -27.95 -22.29 -27.32
CA ILE A 418 -27.86 -23.49 -28.11
C ILE A 418 -26.83 -24.45 -27.51
N GLU A 419 -25.70 -23.87 -27.08
CA GLU A 419 -24.53 -24.60 -26.58
C GLU A 419 -23.84 -23.78 -25.50
N GLU A 420 -23.46 -24.42 -24.43
CA GLU A 420 -22.57 -23.88 -23.40
C GLU A 420 -21.19 -24.50 -23.66
N VAL A 421 -20.16 -23.64 -23.89
CA VAL A 421 -18.82 -24.02 -24.38
C VAL A 421 -17.81 -24.00 -23.28
#